data_6af2e636c7cb8d96c54747fa2bca7ef6
#
_entry.id   6af2e636c7cb8d96c54747fa2bca7ef6
#
_cell.length_a   1.000
_cell.length_b   1.000
_cell.length_c   1.000
_cell.angle_alpha   90.00
_cell.angle_beta   90.00
_cell.angle_gamma   90.00
#
_symmetry.space_group_name_H-M   'P 1'
#
loop_
_entity.id
_entity.type
_entity.pdbx_description
1 polymer ?
#
loop_
_entity_poly.entity_id
_entity_poly.type
_entity_poly.pdbx_seq_one_letter_code
_entity_poly.pdbx_strand_id
1 'polypeptide(L)'
;MQWLKQLLARRPSLPAPALVNGFPAPWNLDRPSIHGHLADFALEAGGRLPDAALPLPDEALIASRSGSTLRWAPGAFDGAFGHHASPSDGLSADQALRALASASTTRSPEHVKDFYDLVNDDRVLSLVDPLLEAVQQSDSLDADAVRLFARWLMCEAPDRSPVKVGIALLGLIQPQQDTAPLMRLGLHDEFTLYVAVALSNSLPTDEAEKALWTLARSVDGWGRIHLVERLSRTGRADLKAWLLRDGYKNSIMVEYLAHPCANGGNLLAALQADTVDDALLHGAGEILQALIAGGPVADIGAYDDGVEAVQRFLTHVAGRTSPPLTIYLAVSAIADFVVDADPAREDLAAQGWLPERRAAIGAKAAEILAAPRWQALTMTSLDAEDGETFWTAATVAEHLGLDIWDTRLERQRLGKGPQWFWLMRSTDPTRIDRALALALIQIDLASIATGPGNETGLGPAFAQHSALDWILQELGRFPGNGETFIAAGLRSPVIRNRSMAVRALQAWERSAWPPEALAQLTQAHRDEPAADLRERMGALLV
;
A
#
# COMPACT_ATOMS: atom_id res chain seq x y z
N MET A 1 -4.44 -56.43 35.56
CA MET A 1 -5.47 -55.75 34.76
C MET A 1 -6.33 -54.70 35.52
N GLN A 2 -6.40 -54.73 36.85
CA GLN A 2 -7.19 -53.75 37.64
C GLN A 2 -6.48 -52.35 37.73
N TRP A 3 -5.16 -52.28 37.76
CA TRP A 3 -4.42 -51.01 37.83
C TRP A 3 -4.50 -50.21 36.52
N LEU A 4 -4.62 -50.85 35.36
CA LEU A 4 -4.80 -50.17 34.07
C LEU A 4 -6.20 -49.53 33.96
N LYS A 5 -7.24 -50.11 34.60
CA LYS A 5 -8.57 -49.50 34.69
C LYS A 5 -8.60 -48.30 35.64
N GLN A 6 -7.73 -48.26 36.67
CA GLN A 6 -7.62 -47.13 37.57
C GLN A 6 -6.80 -45.97 36.98
N LEU A 7 -5.85 -46.21 36.09
CA LEU A 7 -5.11 -45.21 35.36
C LEU A 7 -5.96 -44.55 34.25
N LEU A 8 -6.86 -45.28 33.63
CA LEU A 8 -7.80 -44.77 32.62
C LEU A 8 -9.00 -44.03 33.25
N ALA A 9 -9.29 -44.26 34.55
CA ALA A 9 -10.39 -43.62 35.27
C ALA A 9 -10.04 -42.27 35.88
N ARG A 10 -8.78 -41.78 35.75
CA ARG A 10 -8.33 -40.49 36.25
C ARG A 10 -7.70 -39.66 35.15
N ARG A 11 -8.39 -39.46 34.02
CA ARG A 11 -8.21 -38.24 33.28
C ARG A 11 -8.98 -37.16 34.04
N PRO A 12 -8.32 -36.09 34.56
CA PRO A 12 -9.06 -34.93 35.02
C PRO A 12 -9.95 -34.50 33.85
N SER A 13 -11.26 -34.48 34.06
CA SER A 13 -12.16 -33.84 33.11
C SER A 13 -11.68 -32.42 32.97
N LEU A 14 -11.13 -32.08 31.81
CA LEU A 14 -10.85 -30.70 31.47
C LEU A 14 -12.13 -29.91 31.74
N PRO A 15 -12.05 -28.74 32.40
CA PRO A 15 -13.24 -27.94 32.62
C PRO A 15 -13.94 -27.73 31.28
N ALA A 16 -15.27 -27.82 31.28
CA ALA A 16 -16.05 -27.59 30.07
C ALA A 16 -15.65 -26.23 29.48
N PRO A 17 -15.40 -26.14 28.17
CA PRO A 17 -15.02 -24.87 27.55
C PRO A 17 -16.10 -23.82 27.81
N ALA A 18 -15.66 -22.59 28.11
CA ALA A 18 -16.59 -21.50 28.35
C ALA A 18 -17.40 -21.20 27.09
N LEU A 19 -18.70 -20.98 27.26
CA LEU A 19 -19.60 -20.59 26.17
C LEU A 19 -19.55 -19.07 25.98
N VAL A 20 -19.29 -18.67 24.75
CA VAL A 20 -19.40 -17.27 24.30
C VAL A 20 -20.60 -17.19 23.36
N ASN A 21 -21.63 -16.45 23.75
CA ASN A 21 -22.87 -16.30 22.98
C ASN A 21 -23.46 -17.62 22.45
N GLY A 22 -23.40 -18.68 23.29
CA GLY A 22 -24.00 -20.00 23.02
C GLY A 22 -23.13 -20.99 22.23
N PHE A 23 -21.88 -20.64 21.92
CA PHE A 23 -20.90 -21.54 21.32
C PHE A 23 -19.65 -21.70 22.19
N PRO A 24 -19.02 -22.89 22.24
CA PRO A 24 -17.77 -23.09 22.94
C PRO A 24 -16.61 -22.43 22.19
N ALA A 25 -15.91 -21.51 22.85
CA ALA A 25 -14.78 -20.81 22.26
C ALA A 25 -13.54 -21.73 22.18
N PRO A 26 -12.96 -21.98 20.99
CA PRO A 26 -11.74 -22.78 20.84
C PRO A 26 -10.45 -21.98 21.08
N TRP A 27 -10.56 -20.71 21.41
CA TRP A 27 -9.44 -19.78 21.68
C TRP A 27 -9.34 -19.39 23.15
N ASN A 28 -8.21 -18.75 23.54
CA ASN A 28 -8.06 -18.17 24.86
C ASN A 28 -8.97 -16.93 24.99
N LEU A 29 -9.82 -16.92 26.03
CA LEU A 29 -10.80 -15.86 26.29
C LEU A 29 -10.20 -14.52 26.69
N ASP A 30 -8.91 -14.49 27.07
CA ASP A 30 -8.19 -13.24 27.34
C ASP A 30 -7.91 -12.44 26.05
N ARG A 31 -8.05 -13.06 24.88
CA ARG A 31 -7.89 -12.39 23.59
C ARG A 31 -9.19 -11.67 23.21
N PRO A 32 -9.15 -10.35 22.95
CA PRO A 32 -10.34 -9.64 22.47
C PRO A 32 -10.78 -10.15 21.12
N SER A 33 -12.08 -10.13 20.84
CA SER A 33 -12.57 -10.37 19.47
C SER A 33 -12.12 -9.23 18.55
N ILE A 34 -11.93 -9.53 17.26
CA ILE A 34 -11.56 -8.51 16.28
C ILE A 34 -12.65 -7.44 16.17
N HIS A 35 -13.92 -7.84 16.11
CA HIS A 35 -15.03 -6.89 16.07
C HIS A 35 -15.06 -6.00 17.32
N GLY A 36 -14.90 -6.58 18.52
CA GLY A 36 -14.83 -5.83 19.78
C GLY A 36 -13.67 -4.84 19.78
N HIS A 37 -12.47 -5.32 19.43
CA HIS A 37 -11.28 -4.46 19.31
C HIS A 37 -11.56 -3.25 18.40
N LEU A 38 -12.05 -3.46 17.19
CA LEU A 38 -12.35 -2.35 16.29
C LEU A 38 -13.48 -1.45 16.83
N ALA A 39 -14.49 -2.00 17.53
CA ALA A 39 -15.59 -1.24 18.09
C ALA A 39 -15.18 -0.30 19.21
N ASP A 40 -14.13 -0.63 19.96
CA ASP A 40 -13.62 0.16 21.09
C ASP A 40 -12.97 1.49 20.66
N PHE A 41 -12.58 1.63 19.41
CA PHE A 41 -11.98 2.86 18.92
C PHE A 41 -13.04 3.85 18.42
N ALA A 42 -12.91 5.12 18.81
CA ALA A 42 -13.64 6.21 18.17
C ALA A 42 -13.13 6.45 16.74
N LEU A 43 -14.05 6.73 15.82
CA LEU A 43 -13.66 7.06 14.44
C LEU A 43 -13.13 8.50 14.37
N GLU A 44 -12.11 8.68 13.55
CA GLU A 44 -11.56 9.99 13.21
C GLU A 44 -12.47 10.76 12.22
N ALA A 45 -12.06 11.97 11.89
CA ALA A 45 -12.72 12.77 10.85
C ALA A 45 -12.80 11.99 9.52
N GLY A 46 -13.95 12.01 8.89
CA GLY A 46 -14.20 11.21 7.68
C GLY A 46 -14.59 9.75 7.93
N GLY A 47 -14.79 9.34 9.19
CA GLY A 47 -15.23 7.98 9.54
C GLY A 47 -14.13 6.92 9.48
N ARG A 48 -12.85 7.32 9.49
CA ARG A 48 -11.69 6.41 9.45
C ARG A 48 -11.39 5.79 10.81
N LEU A 49 -10.83 4.59 10.80
CA LEU A 49 -10.20 4.02 11.98
C LEU A 49 -8.88 4.75 12.27
N PRO A 50 -8.54 5.02 13.56
CA PRO A 50 -7.23 5.54 13.91
C PRO A 50 -6.14 4.48 13.69
N ASP A 51 -4.90 4.91 13.48
CA ASP A 51 -3.74 4.02 13.28
C ASP A 51 -3.59 2.99 14.41
N ALA A 52 -3.97 3.34 15.65
CA ALA A 52 -3.92 2.45 16.80
C ALA A 52 -4.89 1.25 16.68
N ALA A 53 -5.92 1.33 15.85
CA ALA A 53 -6.87 0.24 15.60
C ALA A 53 -6.39 -0.76 14.53
N LEU A 54 -5.39 -0.40 13.71
CA LEU A 54 -4.95 -1.22 12.58
C LEU A 54 -4.24 -2.51 12.99
N PRO A 55 -3.42 -2.58 14.08
CA PRO A 55 -2.90 -3.85 14.55
C PRO A 55 -4.03 -4.72 15.12
N LEU A 56 -4.27 -5.88 14.50
CA LEU A 56 -5.33 -6.81 14.92
C LEU A 56 -4.89 -7.72 16.08
N PRO A 57 -5.82 -8.27 16.89
CA PRO A 57 -5.52 -9.13 18.05
C PRO A 57 -4.72 -10.41 17.71
N ASP A 58 -4.67 -10.86 16.46
CA ASP A 58 -3.93 -12.03 16.00
C ASP A 58 -2.54 -11.73 15.42
N GLU A 59 -2.14 -10.46 15.34
CA GLU A 59 -0.89 -10.00 14.73
C GLU A 59 0.36 -10.72 15.27
N ALA A 60 0.46 -10.82 16.60
CA ALA A 60 1.59 -11.48 17.25
C ALA A 60 1.66 -13.00 16.94
N LEU A 61 0.50 -13.65 16.80
CA LEU A 61 0.43 -15.08 16.47
C LEU A 61 0.83 -15.33 15.02
N ILE A 62 0.40 -14.50 14.08
CA ILE A 62 0.78 -14.58 12.67
C ILE A 62 2.30 -14.35 12.54
N ALA A 63 2.84 -13.32 13.17
CA ALA A 63 4.27 -13.06 13.17
C ALA A 63 5.09 -14.23 13.72
N SER A 64 4.60 -14.90 14.77
CA SER A 64 5.27 -16.08 15.35
C SER A 64 5.24 -17.31 14.44
N ARG A 65 4.16 -17.47 13.64
CA ARG A 65 4.01 -18.60 12.70
C ARG A 65 4.86 -18.42 11.44
N SER A 66 4.90 -17.19 10.90
CA SER A 66 5.62 -16.89 9.66
C SER A 66 7.15 -16.90 9.82
N GLY A 67 7.66 -16.69 11.03
CA GLY A 67 9.11 -16.51 11.27
C GLY A 67 9.70 -15.28 10.56
N SER A 68 8.87 -14.46 9.91
CA SER A 68 9.25 -13.27 9.15
C SER A 68 8.97 -12.01 9.96
N THR A 69 9.89 -11.06 9.89
CA THR A 69 9.70 -9.69 10.41
C THR A 69 8.96 -8.78 9.44
N LEU A 70 8.77 -9.23 8.18
CA LEU A 70 8.02 -8.48 7.18
C LEU A 70 6.53 -8.62 7.46
N ARG A 71 5.84 -7.48 7.55
CA ARG A 71 4.38 -7.41 7.70
C ARG A 71 3.78 -6.92 6.38
N TRP A 72 2.80 -7.65 5.90
CA TRP A 72 1.98 -7.18 4.80
C TRP A 72 1.05 -6.06 5.30
N ALA A 73 0.82 -5.07 4.43
CA ALA A 73 -0.24 -4.09 4.71
C ALA A 73 -1.61 -4.81 4.84
N PRO A 74 -2.53 -4.31 5.66
CA PRO A 74 -3.85 -4.90 5.79
C PRO A 74 -4.53 -5.10 4.43
N GLY A 75 -5.13 -6.27 4.20
CA GLY A 75 -5.76 -6.62 2.92
C GLY A 75 -4.83 -6.88 1.74
N ALA A 76 -3.51 -6.64 1.89
CA ALA A 76 -2.55 -6.78 0.79
C ALA A 76 -2.43 -8.22 0.28
N PHE A 77 -2.53 -9.20 1.17
CA PHE A 77 -2.46 -10.59 0.77
C PHE A 77 -3.64 -10.97 -0.14
N ASP A 78 -4.86 -10.68 0.29
CA ASP A 78 -6.07 -10.97 -0.48
C ASP A 78 -6.14 -10.10 -1.76
N GLY A 79 -5.71 -8.84 -1.69
CA GLY A 79 -5.63 -7.92 -2.82
C GLY A 79 -4.63 -8.39 -3.88
N ALA A 80 -3.40 -8.74 -3.48
CA ALA A 80 -2.38 -9.23 -4.38
C ALA A 80 -2.77 -10.56 -5.04
N PHE A 81 -3.38 -11.49 -4.30
CA PHE A 81 -3.88 -12.75 -4.87
C PHE A 81 -5.04 -12.53 -5.84
N GLY A 82 -5.96 -11.62 -5.54
CA GLY A 82 -7.08 -11.29 -6.44
C GLY A 82 -6.62 -10.70 -7.78
N HIS A 83 -5.50 -9.98 -7.81
CA HIS A 83 -5.00 -9.29 -9.00
C HIS A 83 -3.83 -10.02 -9.70
N HIS A 84 -3.03 -10.82 -8.99
CA HIS A 84 -1.72 -11.27 -9.49
C HIS A 84 -1.42 -12.77 -9.35
N ALA A 85 -2.27 -13.57 -8.71
CA ALA A 85 -1.99 -14.99 -8.47
C ALA A 85 -3.02 -15.92 -9.10
N SER A 86 -2.53 -17.06 -9.59
CA SER A 86 -3.40 -18.19 -10.00
C SER A 86 -3.82 -18.99 -8.77
N PRO A 87 -5.02 -19.64 -8.78
CA PRO A 87 -5.47 -20.49 -7.69
C PRO A 87 -4.46 -21.62 -7.43
N SER A 88 -4.00 -21.76 -6.20
CA SER A 88 -3.21 -22.92 -5.75
C SER A 88 -4.15 -24.01 -5.21
N ASP A 89 -3.68 -25.25 -5.09
CA ASP A 89 -4.42 -26.35 -4.46
C ASP A 89 -4.87 -25.93 -3.05
N GLY A 90 -6.15 -25.62 -2.93
CA GLY A 90 -6.76 -25.05 -1.73
C GLY A 90 -7.24 -26.11 -0.74
N LEU A 91 -7.75 -25.63 0.41
CA LEU A 91 -8.47 -26.45 1.40
C LEU A 91 -9.72 -27.09 0.75
N SER A 92 -10.06 -28.33 1.16
CA SER A 92 -11.21 -29.04 0.59
C SER A 92 -12.54 -28.40 1.05
N ALA A 93 -13.31 -27.87 0.09
CA ALA A 93 -14.64 -27.30 0.34
C ALA A 93 -15.60 -28.32 0.96
N ASP A 94 -15.55 -29.59 0.51
CA ASP A 94 -16.38 -30.67 1.07
C ASP A 94 -16.05 -30.97 2.53
N GLN A 95 -14.77 -30.90 2.90
CA GLN A 95 -14.36 -31.04 4.29
C GLN A 95 -14.87 -29.87 5.13
N ALA A 96 -14.72 -28.65 4.65
CA ALA A 96 -15.20 -27.45 5.32
C ALA A 96 -16.74 -27.45 5.46
N LEU A 97 -17.48 -27.89 4.43
CA LEU A 97 -18.92 -28.01 4.48
C LEU A 97 -19.38 -28.99 5.57
N ARG A 98 -18.77 -30.18 5.64
CA ARG A 98 -19.11 -31.18 6.69
C ARG A 98 -18.79 -30.67 8.09
N ALA A 99 -17.63 -30.01 8.25
CA ALA A 99 -17.25 -29.40 9.52
C ALA A 99 -18.21 -28.29 9.93
N LEU A 100 -18.63 -27.40 8.97
CA LEU A 100 -19.62 -26.36 9.17
C LEU A 100 -20.97 -26.93 9.62
N ALA A 101 -21.47 -27.95 8.94
CA ALA A 101 -22.72 -28.62 9.29
C ALA A 101 -22.69 -29.18 10.73
N SER A 102 -21.60 -29.82 11.10
CA SER A 102 -21.42 -30.38 12.45
C SER A 102 -21.29 -29.28 13.51
N ALA A 103 -20.47 -28.25 13.28
CA ALA A 103 -20.22 -27.15 14.21
C ALA A 103 -21.49 -26.34 14.48
N SER A 104 -22.23 -25.97 13.42
CA SER A 104 -23.42 -25.12 13.54
C SER A 104 -24.59 -25.79 14.24
N THR A 105 -24.81 -27.11 14.01
CA THR A 105 -25.96 -27.85 14.56
C THR A 105 -25.69 -28.43 15.94
N THR A 106 -24.53 -29.09 16.15
CA THR A 106 -24.25 -29.77 17.42
C THR A 106 -23.74 -28.84 18.50
N ARG A 107 -23.05 -27.79 18.11
CA ARG A 107 -22.33 -26.83 18.99
C ARG A 107 -21.42 -27.53 19.99
N SER A 108 -20.90 -28.72 19.63
CA SER A 108 -19.97 -29.42 20.50
C SER A 108 -18.58 -28.76 20.46
N PRO A 109 -17.81 -28.76 21.57
CA PRO A 109 -16.47 -28.18 21.59
C PRO A 109 -15.52 -28.73 20.53
N GLU A 110 -15.63 -30.04 20.25
CA GLU A 110 -14.84 -30.76 19.27
C GLU A 110 -15.15 -30.25 17.84
N HIS A 111 -16.43 -30.25 17.44
CA HIS A 111 -16.84 -29.86 16.10
C HIS A 111 -16.59 -28.35 15.83
N VAL A 112 -16.82 -27.49 16.84
CA VAL A 112 -16.54 -26.06 16.72
C VAL A 112 -15.04 -25.83 16.55
N LYS A 113 -14.22 -26.55 17.32
CA LYS A 113 -12.76 -26.47 17.21
C LYS A 113 -12.27 -26.98 15.84
N ASP A 114 -12.79 -28.12 15.37
CA ASP A 114 -12.40 -28.71 14.09
C ASP A 114 -12.67 -27.75 12.92
N PHE A 115 -13.84 -27.11 12.90
CA PHE A 115 -14.14 -26.09 11.89
C PHE A 115 -13.25 -24.87 12.03
N TYR A 116 -13.09 -24.35 13.26
CA TYR A 116 -12.29 -23.16 13.52
C TYR A 116 -10.83 -23.34 13.08
N ASP A 117 -10.22 -24.46 13.45
CA ASP A 117 -8.83 -24.77 13.09
C ASP A 117 -8.67 -24.93 11.56
N LEU A 118 -9.67 -25.51 10.89
CA LEU A 118 -9.67 -25.69 9.44
C LEU A 118 -9.68 -24.34 8.70
N VAL A 119 -10.46 -23.36 9.16
CA VAL A 119 -10.60 -22.05 8.51
C VAL A 119 -9.61 -21.02 9.04
N ASN A 120 -8.86 -21.31 10.11
CA ASN A 120 -7.82 -20.41 10.63
C ASN A 120 -6.49 -20.62 9.89
N ASP A 121 -6.54 -20.44 8.56
CA ASP A 121 -5.43 -20.59 7.63
C ASP A 121 -5.30 -19.31 6.79
N ASP A 122 -4.08 -18.94 6.46
CA ASP A 122 -3.78 -17.72 5.67
C ASP A 122 -4.31 -17.83 4.21
N ARG A 123 -4.62 -19.06 3.74
CA ARG A 123 -5.17 -19.33 2.40
C ARG A 123 -6.70 -19.31 2.37
N VAL A 124 -7.36 -18.74 3.38
CA VAL A 124 -8.81 -18.73 3.50
C VAL A 124 -9.53 -18.15 2.28
N LEU A 125 -8.91 -17.20 1.56
CA LEU A 125 -9.48 -16.64 0.33
C LEU A 125 -9.77 -17.72 -0.72
N SER A 126 -8.88 -18.70 -0.90
CA SER A 126 -9.09 -19.81 -1.85
C SER A 126 -10.18 -20.80 -1.44
N LEU A 127 -10.55 -20.81 -0.15
CA LEU A 127 -11.60 -21.66 0.40
C LEU A 127 -12.98 -21.02 0.31
N VAL A 128 -13.07 -19.69 0.41
CA VAL A 128 -14.36 -18.99 0.62
C VAL A 128 -15.34 -19.28 -0.50
N ASP A 129 -14.98 -19.02 -1.76
CA ASP A 129 -15.91 -19.21 -2.88
C ASP A 129 -16.34 -20.67 -3.05
N PRO A 130 -15.43 -21.69 -3.05
CA PRO A 130 -15.84 -23.10 -3.09
C PRO A 130 -16.71 -23.53 -1.91
N LEU A 131 -16.47 -22.99 -0.70
CA LEU A 131 -17.32 -23.28 0.46
C LEU A 131 -18.72 -22.68 0.29
N LEU A 132 -18.82 -21.42 -0.17
CA LEU A 132 -20.12 -20.76 -0.40
C LEU A 132 -20.93 -21.49 -1.48
N GLU A 133 -20.30 -21.94 -2.56
CA GLU A 133 -20.94 -22.76 -3.58
C GLU A 133 -21.46 -24.08 -2.99
N ALA A 134 -20.65 -24.78 -2.18
CA ALA A 134 -21.05 -26.01 -1.53
C ALA A 134 -22.21 -25.81 -0.52
N VAL A 135 -22.20 -24.70 0.22
CA VAL A 135 -23.30 -24.30 1.13
C VAL A 135 -24.58 -24.06 0.34
N GLN A 136 -24.51 -23.34 -0.78
CA GLN A 136 -25.65 -23.01 -1.62
C GLN A 136 -26.27 -24.25 -2.29
N GLN A 137 -25.45 -25.26 -2.61
CA GLN A 137 -25.89 -26.52 -3.24
C GLN A 137 -26.38 -27.54 -2.23
N SER A 138 -26.25 -27.29 -0.92
CA SER A 138 -26.58 -28.27 0.12
C SER A 138 -28.02 -28.11 0.59
N ASP A 139 -28.86 -29.12 0.35
CA ASP A 139 -30.24 -29.19 0.86
C ASP A 139 -30.30 -29.62 2.35
N SER A 140 -29.19 -30.03 2.93
CA SER A 140 -29.15 -30.64 4.28
C SER A 140 -28.73 -29.68 5.39
N LEU A 141 -28.31 -28.47 5.07
CA LEU A 141 -27.89 -27.47 6.05
C LEU A 141 -29.07 -26.74 6.69
N ASP A 142 -29.02 -26.59 8.00
CA ASP A 142 -29.92 -25.68 8.72
C ASP A 142 -29.40 -24.24 8.57
N ALA A 143 -30.05 -23.45 7.72
CA ALA A 143 -29.64 -22.08 7.41
C ALA A 143 -29.63 -21.16 8.65
N ASP A 144 -30.57 -21.35 9.58
CA ASP A 144 -30.59 -20.57 10.84
C ASP A 144 -29.44 -20.94 11.75
N ALA A 145 -29.11 -22.21 11.87
CA ALA A 145 -27.95 -22.67 12.64
C ALA A 145 -26.64 -22.14 12.04
N VAL A 146 -26.47 -22.22 10.71
CA VAL A 146 -25.29 -21.66 10.00
C VAL A 146 -25.22 -20.15 10.18
N ARG A 147 -26.34 -19.41 10.08
CA ARG A 147 -26.37 -17.97 10.29
C ARG A 147 -25.91 -17.59 11.71
N LEU A 148 -26.41 -18.27 12.73
CA LEU A 148 -26.01 -18.00 14.12
C LEU A 148 -24.53 -18.29 14.35
N PHE A 149 -24.01 -19.37 13.76
CA PHE A 149 -22.60 -19.72 13.85
C PHE A 149 -21.70 -18.73 13.10
N ALA A 150 -22.09 -18.35 11.88
CA ALA A 150 -21.38 -17.34 11.07
C ALA A 150 -21.32 -15.97 11.79
N ARG A 151 -22.46 -15.55 12.39
CA ARG A 151 -22.50 -14.33 13.19
C ARG A 151 -21.58 -14.40 14.40
N TRP A 152 -21.55 -15.55 15.07
CA TRP A 152 -20.64 -15.77 16.18
C TRP A 152 -19.17 -15.68 15.74
N LEU A 153 -18.77 -16.32 14.64
CA LEU A 153 -17.43 -16.19 14.08
C LEU A 153 -17.08 -14.73 13.79
N MET A 154 -17.97 -14.00 13.13
CA MET A 154 -17.75 -12.61 12.75
C MET A 154 -17.57 -11.69 13.97
N CYS A 155 -18.38 -11.86 15.02
CA CYS A 155 -18.41 -10.92 16.15
C CYS A 155 -17.46 -11.32 17.29
N GLU A 156 -17.21 -12.62 17.49
CA GLU A 156 -16.53 -13.12 18.69
C GLU A 156 -15.13 -13.66 18.44
N ALA A 157 -14.79 -14.03 17.18
CA ALA A 157 -13.48 -14.60 16.90
C ALA A 157 -12.35 -13.57 17.02
N PRO A 158 -11.22 -13.96 17.63
CA PRO A 158 -10.02 -13.12 17.73
C PRO A 158 -9.04 -13.28 16.56
N ASP A 159 -9.31 -14.17 15.60
CA ASP A 159 -8.47 -14.47 14.45
C ASP A 159 -9.14 -14.04 13.15
N ARG A 160 -8.37 -13.40 12.23
CA ARG A 160 -8.91 -12.76 11.01
C ARG A 160 -9.55 -13.73 10.03
N SER A 161 -8.99 -14.92 9.82
CA SER A 161 -9.51 -15.88 8.83
C SER A 161 -10.89 -16.43 9.21
N PRO A 162 -11.17 -16.88 10.45
CA PRO A 162 -12.54 -17.20 10.88
C PRO A 162 -13.53 -16.03 10.76
N VAL A 163 -13.10 -14.78 11.04
CA VAL A 163 -13.95 -13.59 10.84
C VAL A 163 -14.31 -13.41 9.36
N LYS A 164 -13.36 -13.55 8.43
CA LYS A 164 -13.59 -13.49 6.99
C LYS A 164 -14.64 -14.53 6.54
N VAL A 165 -14.50 -15.77 7.00
CA VAL A 165 -15.47 -16.84 6.69
C VAL A 165 -16.85 -16.52 7.28
N GLY A 166 -16.91 -16.01 8.50
CA GLY A 166 -18.17 -15.57 9.12
C GLY A 166 -18.88 -14.48 8.30
N ILE A 167 -18.13 -13.47 7.83
CA ILE A 167 -18.64 -12.40 6.95
C ILE A 167 -19.18 -13.00 5.64
N ALA A 168 -18.41 -13.87 5.00
CA ALA A 168 -18.77 -14.47 3.71
C ALA A 168 -20.04 -15.32 3.80
N LEU A 169 -20.15 -16.19 4.82
CA LEU A 169 -21.35 -16.99 5.08
C LEU A 169 -22.58 -16.13 5.34
N LEU A 170 -22.45 -15.03 6.11
CA LEU A 170 -23.55 -14.09 6.34
C LEU A 170 -23.98 -13.42 5.03
N GLY A 171 -23.06 -13.07 4.15
CA GLY A 171 -23.37 -12.53 2.83
C GLY A 171 -24.23 -13.43 1.96
N LEU A 172 -24.15 -14.75 2.17
CA LEU A 172 -24.98 -15.73 1.48
C LEU A 172 -26.38 -15.87 2.10
N ILE A 173 -26.51 -15.73 3.44
CA ILE A 173 -27.72 -16.08 4.21
C ILE A 173 -28.58 -14.83 4.59
N GLN A 174 -28.38 -13.71 3.93
CA GLN A 174 -29.13 -12.43 4.09
C GLN A 174 -28.99 -11.78 5.49
N PRO A 175 -27.93 -10.99 5.74
CA PRO A 175 -27.62 -10.42 7.06
C PRO A 175 -28.19 -9.02 7.31
N GLN A 176 -29.39 -8.66 6.86
CA GLN A 176 -29.93 -7.29 7.08
C GLN A 176 -29.83 -6.84 8.54
N GLN A 177 -29.91 -7.76 9.50
CA GLN A 177 -29.76 -7.48 10.93
C GLN A 177 -28.30 -7.24 11.36
N ASP A 178 -27.31 -7.65 10.56
CA ASP A 178 -25.88 -7.61 10.87
C ASP A 178 -25.14 -6.50 10.08
N THR A 179 -25.86 -5.59 9.43
CA THR A 179 -25.27 -4.49 8.65
C THR A 179 -24.34 -3.60 9.48
N ALA A 180 -24.69 -3.28 10.72
CA ALA A 180 -23.87 -2.41 11.56
C ALA A 180 -22.50 -3.05 11.94
N PRO A 181 -22.42 -4.30 12.43
CA PRO A 181 -21.13 -4.96 12.65
C PRO A 181 -20.35 -5.19 11.34
N LEU A 182 -21.00 -5.50 10.22
CA LEU A 182 -20.34 -5.58 8.91
C LEU A 182 -19.72 -4.24 8.52
N MET A 183 -20.45 -3.14 8.64
CA MET A 183 -19.91 -1.80 8.35
C MET A 183 -18.72 -1.46 9.24
N ARG A 184 -18.74 -1.89 10.52
CA ARG A 184 -17.60 -1.66 11.42
C ARG A 184 -16.36 -2.43 11.01
N LEU A 185 -16.50 -3.70 10.66
CA LEU A 185 -15.40 -4.53 10.16
C LEU A 185 -14.88 -4.02 8.81
N GLY A 186 -15.79 -3.58 7.93
CA GLY A 186 -15.45 -3.04 6.61
C GLY A 186 -14.60 -1.77 6.61
N LEU A 187 -14.45 -1.10 7.76
CA LEU A 187 -13.52 0.02 7.92
C LEU A 187 -12.05 -0.41 8.01
N HIS A 188 -11.78 -1.69 8.20
CA HIS A 188 -10.42 -2.22 8.22
C HIS A 188 -10.14 -2.98 6.92
N ASP A 189 -9.07 -2.60 6.20
CA ASP A 189 -8.73 -3.12 4.87
C ASP A 189 -8.67 -4.65 4.78
N GLU A 190 -8.35 -5.32 5.88
CA GLU A 190 -8.31 -6.79 5.97
C GLU A 190 -9.68 -7.44 5.73
N PHE A 191 -10.78 -6.73 6.02
CA PHE A 191 -12.14 -7.27 5.93
C PHE A 191 -12.97 -6.62 4.84
N THR A 192 -12.53 -5.49 4.28
CA THR A 192 -13.33 -4.65 3.36
C THR A 192 -13.80 -5.44 2.13
N LEU A 193 -12.96 -6.29 1.54
CA LEU A 193 -13.34 -7.14 0.41
C LEU A 193 -14.56 -8.03 0.75
N TYR A 194 -14.47 -8.76 1.86
CA TYR A 194 -15.51 -9.70 2.31
C TYR A 194 -16.80 -8.97 2.65
N VAL A 195 -16.68 -7.84 3.35
CA VAL A 195 -17.82 -6.97 3.70
C VAL A 195 -18.48 -6.40 2.45
N ALA A 196 -17.69 -5.94 1.46
CA ALA A 196 -18.23 -5.40 0.22
C ALA A 196 -19.06 -6.45 -0.54
N VAL A 197 -18.58 -7.69 -0.61
CA VAL A 197 -19.32 -8.81 -1.22
C VAL A 197 -20.57 -9.14 -0.40
N ALA A 198 -20.45 -9.25 0.92
CA ALA A 198 -21.58 -9.57 1.79
C ALA A 198 -22.69 -8.53 1.71
N LEU A 199 -22.38 -7.24 1.74
CA LEU A 199 -23.36 -6.16 1.61
C LEU A 199 -23.99 -6.14 0.21
N SER A 200 -23.20 -6.39 -0.84
CA SER A 200 -23.72 -6.43 -2.22
C SER A 200 -24.72 -7.56 -2.43
N ASN A 201 -24.51 -8.71 -1.77
CA ASN A 201 -25.39 -9.88 -1.90
C ASN A 201 -26.65 -9.77 -1.03
N SER A 202 -26.60 -9.02 0.06
CA SER A 202 -27.65 -9.04 1.10
C SER A 202 -28.55 -7.82 1.14
N LEU A 203 -28.10 -6.69 0.60
CA LEU A 203 -28.86 -5.45 0.58
C LEU A 203 -29.50 -5.19 -0.81
N PRO A 204 -30.62 -4.45 -0.87
CA PRO A 204 -31.08 -3.89 -2.13
C PRO A 204 -29.99 -3.05 -2.80
N THR A 205 -29.92 -3.07 -4.12
CA THR A 205 -28.84 -2.45 -4.90
C THR A 205 -28.51 -1.01 -4.47
N ASP A 206 -29.52 -0.17 -4.28
CA ASP A 206 -29.33 1.23 -3.88
C ASP A 206 -28.77 1.38 -2.45
N GLU A 207 -29.14 0.48 -1.55
CA GLU A 207 -28.66 0.48 -0.17
C GLU A 207 -27.22 -0.08 -0.11
N ALA A 208 -26.95 -1.15 -0.86
CA ALA A 208 -25.62 -1.70 -1.01
C ALA A 208 -24.64 -0.63 -1.56
N GLU A 209 -25.02 0.04 -2.65
CA GLU A 209 -24.20 1.09 -3.25
C GLU A 209 -23.91 2.25 -2.27
N LYS A 210 -24.89 2.67 -1.48
CA LYS A 210 -24.69 3.69 -0.43
C LYS A 210 -23.74 3.21 0.67
N ALA A 211 -23.89 1.96 1.11
CA ALA A 211 -23.03 1.37 2.13
C ALA A 211 -21.58 1.24 1.63
N LEU A 212 -21.37 0.73 0.41
CA LEU A 212 -20.07 0.64 -0.23
C LEU A 212 -19.41 2.02 -0.41
N TRP A 213 -20.18 3.01 -0.84
CA TRP A 213 -19.68 4.38 -0.99
C TRP A 213 -19.30 5.00 0.36
N THR A 214 -20.06 4.74 1.41
CA THR A 214 -19.71 5.17 2.77
C THR A 214 -18.38 4.58 3.21
N LEU A 215 -18.18 3.27 3.01
CA LEU A 215 -16.91 2.61 3.30
C LEU A 215 -15.77 3.16 2.44
N ALA A 216 -15.97 3.33 1.12
CA ALA A 216 -14.94 3.82 0.21
C ALA A 216 -14.41 5.22 0.56
N ARG A 217 -15.21 6.02 1.24
CA ARG A 217 -14.81 7.35 1.75
C ARG A 217 -14.05 7.27 3.07
N SER A 218 -14.10 6.14 3.76
CA SER A 218 -13.56 5.94 5.10
C SER A 218 -12.35 5.00 5.13
N VAL A 219 -12.07 4.27 4.04
CA VAL A 219 -10.91 3.39 3.92
C VAL A 219 -9.96 3.86 2.82
N ASP A 220 -8.74 3.34 2.86
CA ASP A 220 -7.71 3.57 1.86
C ASP A 220 -7.10 2.20 1.47
N GLY A 221 -6.04 2.17 0.69
CA GLY A 221 -5.33 0.93 0.37
C GLY A 221 -6.18 -0.09 -0.41
N TRP A 222 -5.98 -1.36 -0.12
CA TRP A 222 -6.65 -2.47 -0.81
C TRP A 222 -8.16 -2.48 -0.61
N GLY A 223 -8.62 -2.09 0.58
CA GLY A 223 -10.06 -1.98 0.85
C GLY A 223 -10.75 -1.00 -0.10
N ARG A 224 -10.15 0.17 -0.31
CA ARG A 224 -10.68 1.17 -1.24
C ARG A 224 -10.67 0.68 -2.69
N ILE A 225 -9.64 -0.04 -3.12
CA ILE A 225 -9.57 -0.62 -4.46
C ILE A 225 -10.79 -1.51 -4.71
N HIS A 226 -11.06 -2.48 -3.85
CA HIS A 226 -12.19 -3.39 -3.99
C HIS A 226 -13.55 -2.70 -3.99
N LEU A 227 -13.70 -1.61 -3.23
CA LEU A 227 -14.95 -0.85 -3.17
C LEU A 227 -15.16 -0.03 -4.45
N VAL A 228 -14.14 0.68 -4.90
CA VAL A 228 -14.23 1.57 -6.09
C VAL A 228 -14.44 0.76 -7.36
N GLU A 229 -13.81 -0.40 -7.52
CA GLU A 229 -14.06 -1.31 -8.64
C GLU A 229 -15.54 -1.70 -8.76
N ARG A 230 -16.22 -1.93 -7.62
CA ARG A 230 -17.66 -2.24 -7.59
C ARG A 230 -18.51 -1.00 -7.88
N LEU A 231 -18.15 0.13 -7.28
CA LEU A 231 -18.83 1.41 -7.45
C LEU A 231 -18.66 2.00 -8.85
N SER A 232 -17.64 1.62 -9.60
CA SER A 232 -17.43 2.08 -10.98
C SER A 232 -18.54 1.67 -11.95
N ARG A 233 -19.40 0.72 -11.56
CA ARG A 233 -20.57 0.29 -12.35
C ARG A 233 -21.84 1.11 -12.07
N THR A 234 -21.71 2.21 -11.32
CA THR A 234 -22.85 3.01 -10.87
C THR A 234 -23.63 3.69 -12.02
N GLY A 235 -24.94 3.79 -11.83
CA GLY A 235 -25.81 4.67 -12.64
C GLY A 235 -25.95 6.09 -12.07
N ARG A 236 -25.50 6.33 -10.83
CA ARG A 236 -25.76 7.56 -10.07
C ARG A 236 -24.82 8.69 -10.47
N ALA A 237 -25.37 9.87 -10.75
CA ALA A 237 -24.60 11.05 -11.16
C ALA A 237 -23.65 11.59 -10.06
N ASP A 238 -24.11 11.58 -8.80
CA ASP A 238 -23.33 12.03 -7.65
C ASP A 238 -22.10 11.14 -7.39
N LEU A 239 -22.26 9.83 -7.56
CA LEU A 239 -21.17 8.87 -7.37
C LEU A 239 -20.20 8.93 -8.56
N LYS A 240 -20.68 9.06 -9.80
CA LYS A 240 -19.82 9.33 -10.98
C LYS A 240 -18.96 10.57 -10.77
N ALA A 241 -19.57 11.65 -10.28
CA ALA A 241 -18.84 12.88 -9.98
C ALA A 241 -17.77 12.68 -8.88
N TRP A 242 -18.05 11.86 -7.87
CA TRP A 242 -17.11 11.52 -6.82
C TRP A 242 -15.95 10.65 -7.34
N LEU A 243 -16.21 9.64 -8.19
CA LEU A 243 -15.19 8.80 -8.80
C LEU A 243 -14.11 9.65 -9.49
N LEU A 244 -14.50 10.70 -10.20
CA LEU A 244 -13.61 11.57 -10.95
C LEU A 244 -12.88 12.63 -10.09
N ARG A 245 -13.37 12.95 -8.89
CA ARG A 245 -12.79 14.01 -8.04
C ARG A 245 -12.03 13.48 -6.83
N ASP A 246 -12.41 12.29 -6.35
CA ASP A 246 -11.84 11.74 -5.13
C ASP A 246 -11.70 10.20 -5.16
N GLY A 247 -12.59 9.50 -5.85
CA GLY A 247 -12.68 8.03 -5.85
C GLY A 247 -11.41 7.34 -6.34
N TYR A 248 -10.68 7.93 -7.28
CA TYR A 248 -9.44 7.40 -7.86
C TYR A 248 -8.24 7.43 -6.89
N LYS A 249 -8.29 8.25 -5.83
CA LYS A 249 -7.18 8.40 -4.88
C LYS A 249 -6.95 7.13 -4.08
N ASN A 250 -5.69 6.71 -3.97
CA ASN A 250 -5.30 5.52 -3.24
C ASN A 250 -3.84 5.60 -2.78
N SER A 251 -3.54 5.13 -1.56
CA SER A 251 -2.19 5.12 -1.00
C SER A 251 -1.30 4.00 -1.52
N ILE A 252 -1.88 2.96 -2.13
CA ILE A 252 -1.10 1.89 -2.76
C ILE A 252 -0.60 2.38 -4.12
N MET A 253 -1.52 2.58 -5.06
CA MET A 253 -1.24 3.07 -6.40
C MET A 253 -2.54 3.59 -7.01
N VAL A 254 -2.52 4.81 -7.55
CA VAL A 254 -3.67 5.41 -8.25
C VAL A 254 -4.01 4.60 -9.51
N GLU A 255 -3.03 3.96 -10.11
CA GLU A 255 -3.14 3.16 -11.34
C GLU A 255 -4.18 2.05 -11.22
N TYR A 256 -4.35 1.42 -10.05
CA TYR A 256 -5.42 0.43 -9.82
C TYR A 256 -6.82 0.99 -10.04
N LEU A 257 -7.01 2.28 -9.77
CA LEU A 257 -8.32 2.93 -9.79
C LEU A 257 -8.53 3.86 -10.98
N ALA A 258 -7.48 4.21 -11.73
CA ALA A 258 -7.56 5.16 -12.84
C ALA A 258 -8.54 4.70 -13.92
N HIS A 259 -8.41 3.47 -14.43
CA HIS A 259 -9.30 2.92 -15.45
C HIS A 259 -10.75 2.72 -14.95
N PRO A 260 -11.02 2.09 -13.79
CA PRO A 260 -12.37 2.00 -13.23
C PRO A 260 -13.03 3.38 -13.03
N CYS A 261 -12.27 4.38 -12.56
CA CYS A 261 -12.82 5.73 -12.35
C CYS A 261 -13.04 6.49 -13.64
N ALA A 262 -12.15 6.38 -14.64
CA ALA A 262 -12.33 7.00 -15.95
C ALA A 262 -13.61 6.50 -16.64
N ASN A 263 -13.78 5.19 -16.71
CA ASN A 263 -14.95 4.56 -17.33
C ASN A 263 -16.21 4.77 -16.47
N GLY A 264 -16.16 4.40 -15.20
CA GLY A 264 -17.32 4.46 -14.30
C GLY A 264 -17.81 5.89 -14.04
N GLY A 265 -16.88 6.83 -13.91
CA GLY A 265 -17.16 8.27 -13.79
C GLY A 265 -17.58 8.93 -15.10
N ASN A 266 -17.38 8.25 -16.24
CA ASN A 266 -17.62 8.79 -17.58
C ASN A 266 -16.80 10.07 -17.82
N LEU A 267 -15.47 9.93 -17.71
CA LEU A 267 -14.52 11.05 -17.74
C LEU A 267 -14.66 11.92 -19.00
N LEU A 268 -14.77 11.30 -20.18
CA LEU A 268 -14.92 12.05 -21.42
C LEU A 268 -16.16 12.93 -21.40
N ALA A 269 -17.33 12.38 -21.03
CA ALA A 269 -18.56 13.16 -20.96
C ALA A 269 -18.47 14.30 -19.94
N ALA A 270 -17.79 14.07 -18.80
CA ALA A 270 -17.56 15.14 -17.82
C ALA A 270 -16.66 16.27 -18.38
N LEU A 271 -15.67 15.93 -19.21
CA LEU A 271 -14.77 16.88 -19.88
C LEU A 271 -15.40 17.52 -21.14
N GLN A 272 -16.49 17.01 -21.67
CA GLN A 272 -17.23 17.62 -22.79
C GLN A 272 -18.07 18.85 -22.37
N ALA A 273 -18.27 19.07 -21.07
CA ALA A 273 -18.93 20.26 -20.57
C ALA A 273 -18.16 21.53 -20.96
N ASP A 274 -18.87 22.62 -21.25
CA ASP A 274 -18.27 23.92 -21.62
C ASP A 274 -17.31 24.45 -20.54
N THR A 275 -17.63 24.16 -19.28
CA THR A 275 -16.81 24.53 -18.11
C THR A 275 -16.69 23.34 -17.17
N VAL A 276 -15.48 23.12 -16.64
CA VAL A 276 -15.20 22.11 -15.61
C VAL A 276 -14.71 22.82 -14.35
N ASP A 277 -15.05 22.30 -13.17
CA ASP A 277 -14.51 22.81 -11.91
C ASP A 277 -13.05 22.36 -11.70
N ASP A 278 -12.36 23.02 -10.76
CA ASP A 278 -10.95 22.74 -10.51
C ASP A 278 -10.73 21.32 -9.95
N ALA A 279 -11.67 20.79 -9.16
CA ALA A 279 -11.58 19.44 -8.62
C ALA A 279 -11.71 18.38 -9.72
N LEU A 280 -12.61 18.58 -10.71
CA LEU A 280 -12.71 17.69 -11.86
C LEU A 280 -11.46 17.78 -12.74
N LEU A 281 -10.95 18.98 -13.00
CA LEU A 281 -9.75 19.17 -13.82
C LEU A 281 -8.53 18.50 -13.17
N HIS A 282 -8.38 18.66 -11.87
CA HIS A 282 -7.34 18.01 -11.09
C HIS A 282 -7.43 16.49 -11.17
N GLY A 283 -8.61 15.93 -10.82
CA GLY A 283 -8.82 14.49 -10.87
C GLY A 283 -8.66 13.89 -12.28
N ALA A 284 -9.12 14.61 -13.31
CA ALA A 284 -8.88 14.20 -14.71
C ALA A 284 -7.39 14.12 -15.03
N GLY A 285 -6.60 15.11 -14.58
CA GLY A 285 -5.14 15.11 -14.76
C GLY A 285 -4.48 13.92 -14.10
N GLU A 286 -4.79 13.64 -12.84
CA GLU A 286 -4.22 12.50 -12.10
C GLU A 286 -4.65 11.15 -12.67
N ILE A 287 -5.92 11.00 -13.06
CA ILE A 287 -6.44 9.79 -13.70
C ILE A 287 -5.72 9.55 -15.03
N LEU A 288 -5.60 10.56 -15.90
CA LEU A 288 -4.92 10.44 -17.19
C LEU A 288 -3.43 10.14 -17.02
N GLN A 289 -2.78 10.78 -16.06
CA GLN A 289 -1.37 10.50 -15.73
C GLN A 289 -1.18 9.05 -15.28
N ALA A 290 -2.05 8.54 -14.40
CA ALA A 290 -1.98 7.17 -13.92
C ALA A 290 -2.29 6.15 -15.03
N LEU A 291 -3.24 6.42 -15.93
CA LEU A 291 -3.51 5.61 -17.11
C LEU A 291 -2.28 5.54 -18.04
N ILE A 292 -1.57 6.66 -18.21
CA ILE A 292 -0.37 6.74 -19.05
C ILE A 292 0.81 6.02 -18.38
N ALA A 293 0.98 6.15 -17.07
CA ALA A 293 2.01 5.43 -16.32
C ALA A 293 1.83 3.92 -16.44
N GLY A 294 0.58 3.46 -16.52
CA GLY A 294 0.25 2.05 -16.64
C GLY A 294 0.56 1.29 -15.35
N GLY A 295 0.75 -0.03 -15.48
CA GLY A 295 1.04 -0.89 -14.33
C GLY A 295 0.54 -2.32 -14.57
N PRO A 296 0.27 -3.07 -13.52
CA PRO A 296 -0.24 -4.44 -13.65
C PRO A 296 -1.76 -4.52 -13.93
N VAL A 297 -2.38 -3.40 -14.32
CA VAL A 297 -3.82 -3.26 -14.55
C VAL A 297 -4.09 -2.57 -15.89
N ALA A 298 -5.37 -2.40 -16.26
CA ALA A 298 -5.77 -1.71 -17.47
C ALA A 298 -5.26 -0.25 -17.49
N ASP A 299 -4.58 0.11 -18.57
CA ASP A 299 -3.90 1.39 -18.79
C ASP A 299 -4.62 2.26 -19.84
N ILE A 300 -3.93 3.28 -20.35
CA ILE A 300 -4.44 4.19 -21.39
C ILE A 300 -4.80 3.44 -22.68
N GLY A 301 -4.16 2.33 -22.96
CA GLY A 301 -4.44 1.47 -24.10
C GLY A 301 -5.78 0.72 -23.98
N ALA A 302 -6.28 0.51 -22.78
CA ALA A 302 -7.58 -0.10 -22.50
C ALA A 302 -8.72 0.93 -22.35
N TYR A 303 -8.40 2.24 -22.37
CA TYR A 303 -9.39 3.30 -22.24
C TYR A 303 -9.80 3.85 -23.61
N ASP A 304 -10.92 3.37 -24.13
CA ASP A 304 -11.41 3.67 -25.51
C ASP A 304 -11.53 5.17 -25.80
N ASP A 305 -11.93 5.97 -24.80
CA ASP A 305 -12.09 7.42 -24.93
C ASP A 305 -10.80 8.22 -24.71
N GLY A 306 -9.65 7.56 -24.55
CA GLY A 306 -8.38 8.15 -24.11
C GLY A 306 -7.91 9.35 -24.92
N VAL A 307 -7.94 9.24 -26.25
CA VAL A 307 -7.51 10.31 -27.16
C VAL A 307 -8.36 11.57 -26.98
N GLU A 308 -9.70 11.40 -26.98
CA GLU A 308 -10.62 12.55 -26.88
C GLU A 308 -10.58 13.15 -25.47
N ALA A 309 -10.51 12.32 -24.43
CA ALA A 309 -10.38 12.78 -23.04
C ALA A 309 -9.12 13.64 -22.85
N VAL A 310 -7.97 13.19 -23.37
CA VAL A 310 -6.71 13.97 -23.34
C VAL A 310 -6.86 15.29 -24.10
N GLN A 311 -7.45 15.29 -25.29
CA GLN A 311 -7.66 16.54 -26.07
C GLN A 311 -8.56 17.54 -25.32
N ARG A 312 -9.65 17.07 -24.70
CA ARG A 312 -10.55 17.90 -23.91
C ARG A 312 -9.87 18.44 -22.65
N PHE A 313 -9.14 17.58 -21.93
CA PHE A 313 -8.35 17.98 -20.78
C PHE A 313 -7.38 19.12 -21.12
N LEU A 314 -6.56 18.95 -22.17
CA LEU A 314 -5.61 19.99 -22.60
C LEU A 314 -6.32 21.29 -23.00
N THR A 315 -7.50 21.21 -23.60
CA THR A 315 -8.31 22.40 -23.96
C THR A 315 -8.71 23.17 -22.71
N HIS A 316 -9.20 22.50 -21.66
CA HIS A 316 -9.56 23.13 -20.39
C HIS A 316 -8.35 23.69 -19.65
N VAL A 317 -7.20 22.98 -19.66
CA VAL A 317 -5.94 23.47 -19.04
C VAL A 317 -5.45 24.75 -19.71
N ALA A 318 -5.49 24.82 -21.05
CA ALA A 318 -5.06 26.00 -21.80
C ALA A 318 -5.88 27.27 -21.42
N GLY A 319 -7.15 27.11 -21.10
CA GLY A 319 -8.03 28.20 -20.67
C GLY A 319 -7.84 28.66 -19.22
N ARG A 320 -7.02 27.98 -18.40
CA ARG A 320 -6.81 28.32 -16.98
C ARG A 320 -5.69 29.33 -16.80
N THR A 321 -5.89 30.31 -15.93
CA THR A 321 -4.87 31.30 -15.59
C THR A 321 -3.90 30.83 -14.51
N SER A 322 -4.37 30.09 -13.50
CA SER A 322 -3.59 29.63 -12.36
C SER A 322 -3.97 28.19 -11.97
N PRO A 323 -3.67 27.19 -12.81
CA PRO A 323 -3.90 25.78 -12.46
C PRO A 323 -2.90 25.31 -11.41
N PRO A 324 -3.23 24.30 -10.58
CA PRO A 324 -2.27 23.71 -9.64
C PRO A 324 -1.12 23.01 -10.39
N LEU A 325 0.04 22.88 -9.71
CA LEU A 325 1.25 22.28 -10.31
C LEU A 325 1.10 20.79 -10.68
N THR A 326 0.18 20.06 -10.06
CA THR A 326 -0.17 18.69 -10.45
C THR A 326 -0.65 18.62 -11.90
N ILE A 327 -1.32 19.67 -12.39
CA ILE A 327 -1.72 19.77 -13.81
C ILE A 327 -0.50 19.86 -14.73
N TYR A 328 0.58 20.57 -14.33
CA TYR A 328 1.82 20.56 -15.09
C TYR A 328 2.38 19.15 -15.26
N LEU A 329 2.40 18.35 -14.19
CA LEU A 329 2.90 16.99 -14.23
C LEU A 329 2.05 16.09 -15.14
N ALA A 330 0.73 16.23 -15.09
CA ALA A 330 -0.18 15.51 -15.97
C ALA A 330 0.05 15.86 -17.45
N VAL A 331 0.22 17.18 -17.76
CA VAL A 331 0.51 17.63 -19.14
C VAL A 331 1.90 17.15 -19.60
N SER A 332 2.90 17.13 -18.69
CA SER A 332 4.24 16.60 -18.99
C SER A 332 4.18 15.12 -19.33
N ALA A 333 3.47 14.32 -18.51
CA ALA A 333 3.28 12.89 -18.78
C ALA A 333 2.58 12.63 -20.13
N ILE A 334 1.58 13.46 -20.48
CA ILE A 334 0.93 13.39 -21.80
C ILE A 334 1.92 13.73 -22.93
N ALA A 335 2.74 14.77 -22.75
CA ALA A 335 3.74 15.18 -23.75
C ALA A 335 4.76 14.07 -24.00
N ASP A 336 5.28 13.45 -22.94
CA ASP A 336 6.25 12.36 -23.01
C ASP A 336 5.63 11.12 -23.67
N PHE A 337 4.41 10.77 -23.29
CA PHE A 337 3.67 9.64 -23.84
C PHE A 337 3.47 9.70 -25.36
N VAL A 338 3.11 10.88 -25.89
CA VAL A 338 2.82 11.01 -27.34
C VAL A 338 4.09 11.06 -28.21
N VAL A 339 5.25 11.36 -27.62
CA VAL A 339 6.56 11.36 -28.29
C VAL A 339 7.22 9.99 -28.23
N ASP A 340 6.91 9.19 -27.20
CA ASP A 340 7.51 7.90 -26.97
C ASP A 340 7.24 6.94 -28.16
N ALA A 341 8.34 6.40 -28.71
CA ALA A 341 8.35 5.49 -29.85
C ALA A 341 8.46 4.01 -29.42
N ASP A 342 8.03 3.67 -28.19
CA ASP A 342 8.09 2.29 -27.71
C ASP A 342 7.34 1.33 -28.64
N PRO A 343 8.03 0.32 -29.25
CA PRO A 343 7.40 -0.68 -30.10
C PRO A 343 6.28 -1.48 -29.41
N ALA A 344 6.34 -1.62 -28.08
CA ALA A 344 5.28 -2.28 -27.31
C ALA A 344 3.93 -1.53 -27.38
N ARG A 345 3.94 -0.29 -27.90
CA ARG A 345 2.76 0.57 -28.08
C ARG A 345 2.29 0.67 -29.54
N GLU A 346 2.78 -0.20 -30.45
CA GLU A 346 2.33 -0.21 -31.86
C GLU A 346 0.81 -0.44 -31.98
N ASP A 347 0.20 -1.14 -31.04
CA ASP A 347 -1.25 -1.38 -31.00
C ASP A 347 -2.09 -0.13 -30.68
N LEU A 348 -1.49 0.94 -30.18
CA LEU A 348 -2.22 2.18 -29.82
C LEU A 348 -2.88 2.87 -31.03
N ALA A 349 -2.39 2.63 -32.25
CA ALA A 349 -3.02 3.16 -33.44
C ALA A 349 -4.44 2.60 -33.67
N ALA A 350 -4.69 1.34 -33.27
CA ALA A 350 -6.01 0.72 -33.32
C ALA A 350 -7.01 1.38 -32.36
N GLN A 351 -6.50 2.00 -31.28
CA GLN A 351 -7.28 2.73 -30.28
C GLN A 351 -7.39 4.24 -30.57
N GLY A 352 -7.05 4.64 -31.80
CA GLY A 352 -7.20 6.01 -32.26
C GLY A 352 -6.02 6.95 -31.98
N TRP A 353 -4.91 6.47 -31.37
CA TRP A 353 -3.68 7.24 -31.18
C TRP A 353 -2.86 7.34 -32.46
N LEU A 354 -3.50 7.85 -33.54
CA LEU A 354 -2.88 8.01 -34.83
C LEU A 354 -1.73 9.04 -34.78
N PRO A 355 -0.70 8.92 -35.63
CA PRO A 355 0.47 9.81 -35.62
C PRO A 355 0.10 11.29 -35.69
N GLU A 356 -0.87 11.69 -36.51
CA GLU A 356 -1.33 13.07 -36.66
C GLU A 356 -2.05 13.56 -35.39
N ARG A 357 -2.81 12.71 -34.68
CA ARG A 357 -3.45 13.05 -33.40
C ARG A 357 -2.42 13.18 -32.29
N ARG A 358 -1.45 12.27 -32.21
CA ARG A 358 -0.33 12.35 -31.28
C ARG A 358 0.47 13.64 -31.47
N ALA A 359 0.79 14.00 -32.73
CA ALA A 359 1.49 15.25 -33.05
C ALA A 359 0.71 16.49 -32.61
N ALA A 360 -0.62 16.51 -32.83
CA ALA A 360 -1.47 17.63 -32.41
C ALA A 360 -1.56 17.74 -30.88
N ILE A 361 -1.68 16.62 -30.17
CA ILE A 361 -1.68 16.56 -28.69
C ILE A 361 -0.32 17.06 -28.17
N GLY A 362 0.79 16.56 -28.72
CA GLY A 362 2.14 16.97 -28.34
C GLY A 362 2.40 18.46 -28.53
N ALA A 363 1.98 19.02 -29.68
CA ALA A 363 2.08 20.47 -29.93
C ALA A 363 1.29 21.29 -28.90
N LYS A 364 0.06 20.85 -28.56
CA LYS A 364 -0.76 21.52 -27.55
C LYS A 364 -0.18 21.41 -26.14
N ALA A 365 0.32 20.24 -25.76
CA ALA A 365 1.00 20.04 -24.50
C ALA A 365 2.26 20.93 -24.38
N ALA A 366 3.08 20.99 -25.42
CA ALA A 366 4.27 21.84 -25.47
C ALA A 366 3.92 23.34 -25.31
N GLU A 367 2.87 23.83 -25.99
CA GLU A 367 2.37 25.20 -25.82
C GLU A 367 1.99 25.48 -24.36
N ILE A 368 1.30 24.57 -23.70
CA ILE A 368 0.87 24.71 -22.31
C ILE A 368 2.10 24.72 -21.37
N LEU A 369 3.03 23.78 -21.54
CA LEU A 369 4.22 23.64 -20.69
C LEU A 369 5.20 24.82 -20.83
N ALA A 370 5.26 25.46 -21.99
CA ALA A 370 6.10 26.64 -22.23
C ALA A 370 5.58 27.93 -21.57
N ALA A 371 4.38 27.91 -20.96
CA ALA A 371 3.80 29.12 -20.39
C ALA A 371 4.58 29.61 -19.16
N PRO A 372 4.98 30.90 -19.10
CA PRO A 372 5.81 31.45 -18.00
C PRO A 372 5.19 31.36 -16.61
N ARG A 373 3.87 31.19 -16.52
CA ARG A 373 3.14 31.03 -15.25
C ARG A 373 3.65 29.86 -14.40
N TRP A 374 4.14 28.80 -15.03
CA TRP A 374 4.59 27.61 -14.32
C TRP A 374 5.80 27.88 -13.43
N GLN A 375 6.76 28.64 -13.93
CA GLN A 375 7.91 29.05 -13.12
C GLN A 375 7.48 29.88 -11.90
N ALA A 376 6.60 30.87 -12.08
CA ALA A 376 6.12 31.70 -10.98
C ALA A 376 5.34 30.86 -9.93
N LEU A 377 4.45 29.99 -10.37
CA LEU A 377 3.71 29.08 -9.48
C LEU A 377 4.65 28.14 -8.72
N THR A 378 5.63 27.56 -9.40
CA THR A 378 6.63 26.69 -8.80
C THR A 378 7.40 27.42 -7.70
N MET A 379 7.95 28.58 -7.98
CA MET A 379 8.73 29.34 -7.00
C MET A 379 7.89 29.71 -5.76
N THR A 380 6.62 30.07 -5.94
CA THR A 380 5.70 30.34 -4.81
C THR A 380 5.41 29.09 -4.00
N SER A 381 5.20 27.95 -4.67
CA SER A 381 4.85 26.68 -4.00
C SER A 381 6.02 26.02 -3.29
N LEU A 382 7.27 26.35 -3.64
CA LEU A 382 8.47 25.89 -2.93
C LEU A 382 8.56 26.42 -1.48
N ASP A 383 7.85 27.51 -1.17
CA ASP A 383 7.78 28.06 0.19
C ASP A 383 6.70 27.38 1.07
N ALA A 384 5.95 26.40 0.51
CA ALA A 384 4.88 25.72 1.24
C ALA A 384 5.40 24.97 2.46
N GLU A 385 4.66 25.09 3.56
CA GLU A 385 4.96 24.35 4.81
C GLU A 385 4.67 22.86 4.67
N ASP A 386 3.56 22.51 4.01
CA ASP A 386 3.19 21.11 3.79
C ASP A 386 4.13 20.42 2.80
N GLY A 387 4.38 19.15 3.06
CA GLY A 387 5.32 18.33 2.30
C GLY A 387 4.83 18.06 0.88
N GLU A 388 3.55 17.82 0.66
CA GLU A 388 2.99 17.42 -0.63
C GLU A 388 3.11 18.53 -1.67
N THR A 389 2.69 19.75 -1.30
CA THR A 389 2.84 20.93 -2.18
C THR A 389 4.30 21.19 -2.51
N PHE A 390 5.19 21.10 -1.50
CA PHE A 390 6.63 21.28 -1.74
C PHE A 390 7.18 20.21 -2.71
N TRP A 391 6.84 18.94 -2.52
CA TRP A 391 7.34 17.86 -3.38
C TRP A 391 6.87 18.02 -4.82
N THR A 392 5.60 18.38 -5.02
CA THR A 392 5.05 18.70 -6.34
C THR A 392 5.82 19.85 -6.99
N ALA A 393 6.04 20.95 -6.25
CA ALA A 393 6.78 22.10 -6.74
C ALA A 393 8.24 21.75 -7.06
N ALA A 394 8.88 20.95 -6.23
CA ALA A 394 10.26 20.51 -6.44
C ALA A 394 10.41 19.61 -7.68
N THR A 395 9.43 18.75 -7.94
CA THR A 395 9.39 17.93 -9.16
C THR A 395 9.21 18.82 -10.40
N VAL A 396 8.28 19.76 -10.36
CA VAL A 396 8.09 20.71 -11.48
C VAL A 396 9.33 21.57 -11.69
N ALA A 397 10.01 22.00 -10.62
CA ALA A 397 11.27 22.74 -10.72
C ALA A 397 12.35 21.95 -11.47
N GLU A 398 12.45 20.65 -11.25
CA GLU A 398 13.36 19.76 -11.99
C GLU A 398 13.02 19.71 -13.49
N HIS A 399 11.74 19.57 -13.85
CA HIS A 399 11.27 19.63 -15.24
C HIS A 399 11.55 20.98 -15.91
N LEU A 400 11.46 22.06 -15.15
CA LEU A 400 11.75 23.42 -15.63
C LEU A 400 13.26 23.76 -15.64
N GLY A 401 14.12 22.86 -15.15
CA GLY A 401 15.56 23.10 -15.02
C GLY A 401 15.92 24.17 -13.99
N LEU A 402 15.08 24.43 -12.99
CA LEU A 402 15.32 25.42 -11.95
C LEU A 402 16.25 24.84 -10.88
N ASP A 403 17.24 25.60 -10.50
CA ASP A 403 18.16 25.26 -9.41
C ASP A 403 17.50 25.59 -8.05
N ILE A 404 17.07 24.58 -7.34
CA ILE A 404 16.42 24.67 -6.02
C ILE A 404 17.25 24.04 -4.89
N TRP A 405 18.56 23.83 -5.13
CA TRP A 405 19.42 23.15 -4.17
C TRP A 405 19.45 23.86 -2.81
N ASP A 406 19.57 25.19 -2.78
CA ASP A 406 19.58 25.97 -1.54
C ASP A 406 18.24 25.92 -0.79
N THR A 407 17.13 25.92 -1.52
CA THR A 407 15.78 25.71 -0.94
C THR A 407 15.67 24.35 -0.28
N ARG A 408 16.17 23.29 -0.91
CA ARG A 408 16.21 21.93 -0.33
C ARG A 408 17.11 21.87 0.91
N LEU A 409 18.28 22.53 0.89
CA LEU A 409 19.18 22.60 2.05
C LEU A 409 18.51 23.29 3.25
N GLU A 410 17.85 24.41 3.01
CA GLU A 410 17.14 25.13 4.06
C GLU A 410 15.98 24.32 4.62
N ARG A 411 15.21 23.63 3.76
CA ARG A 411 14.14 22.74 4.20
C ARG A 411 14.67 21.58 5.05
N GLN A 412 15.82 20.98 4.66
CA GLN A 412 16.50 19.96 5.45
C GLN A 412 16.93 20.53 6.82
N ARG A 413 17.52 21.72 6.83
CA ARG A 413 17.97 22.39 8.05
C ARG A 413 16.82 22.62 9.04
N LEU A 414 15.64 22.95 8.53
CA LEU A 414 14.43 23.18 9.32
C LEU A 414 13.70 21.90 9.73
N GLY A 415 14.17 20.72 9.32
CA GLY A 415 13.53 19.45 9.63
C GLY A 415 12.18 19.22 8.93
N LYS A 416 11.92 19.92 7.83
CA LYS A 416 10.65 19.82 7.07
C LYS A 416 10.65 18.67 6.05
N GLY A 417 11.14 17.53 6.44
CA GLY A 417 11.24 16.32 5.62
C GLY A 417 12.64 16.08 5.05
N PRO A 418 13.01 14.82 4.77
CA PRO A 418 14.35 14.43 4.35
C PRO A 418 14.65 14.88 2.93
N GLN A 419 15.78 15.58 2.72
CA GLN A 419 16.24 16.07 1.42
C GLN A 419 17.60 15.48 1.00
N TRP A 420 18.17 14.56 1.78
CA TRP A 420 19.54 14.07 1.59
C TRP A 420 19.81 13.52 0.19
N PHE A 421 18.87 12.76 -0.38
CA PHE A 421 18.97 12.21 -1.73
C PHE A 421 19.26 13.31 -2.78
N TRP A 422 18.48 14.39 -2.77
CA TRP A 422 18.64 15.47 -3.75
C TRP A 422 19.84 16.35 -3.48
N LEU A 423 20.16 16.61 -2.20
CA LEU A 423 21.31 17.42 -1.81
C LEU A 423 22.63 16.78 -2.25
N MET A 424 22.74 15.46 -2.05
CA MET A 424 23.96 14.73 -2.38
C MET A 424 24.16 14.48 -3.88
N ARG A 425 23.14 14.69 -4.72
CA ARG A 425 23.24 14.57 -6.19
C ARG A 425 23.88 15.78 -6.88
N SER A 426 24.18 16.84 -6.15
CA SER A 426 24.95 17.97 -6.71
C SER A 426 26.30 17.48 -7.25
N THR A 427 26.77 18.15 -8.32
CA THR A 427 28.13 17.97 -8.85
C THR A 427 29.11 19.03 -8.31
N ASP A 428 28.59 20.02 -7.59
CA ASP A 428 29.41 21.10 -6.99
C ASP A 428 29.97 20.63 -5.64
N PRO A 429 31.30 20.48 -5.49
CA PRO A 429 31.93 20.08 -4.24
C PRO A 429 31.57 20.98 -3.05
N THR A 430 31.42 22.28 -3.27
CA THR A 430 31.09 23.25 -2.21
C THR A 430 29.68 22.97 -1.64
N ARG A 431 28.74 22.57 -2.49
CA ARG A 431 27.41 22.16 -2.05
C ARG A 431 27.47 20.87 -1.25
N ILE A 432 28.28 19.90 -1.68
CA ILE A 432 28.47 18.66 -0.95
C ILE A 432 29.07 18.92 0.44
N ASP A 433 30.09 19.76 0.54
CA ASP A 433 30.68 20.15 1.83
C ASP A 433 29.63 20.76 2.78
N ARG A 434 28.78 21.62 2.27
CA ARG A 434 27.66 22.23 3.03
C ARG A 434 26.63 21.17 3.47
N ALA A 435 26.30 20.23 2.60
CA ALA A 435 25.37 19.14 2.93
C ALA A 435 25.95 18.21 4.00
N LEU A 436 27.25 17.83 3.88
CA LEU A 436 27.94 17.00 4.87
C LEU A 436 28.08 17.71 6.21
N ALA A 437 28.39 19.02 6.21
CA ALA A 437 28.43 19.81 7.44
C ALA A 437 27.06 19.85 8.16
N LEU A 438 25.96 20.00 7.44
CA LEU A 438 24.63 19.90 8.01
C LEU A 438 24.32 18.50 8.54
N ALA A 439 24.74 17.46 7.80
CA ALA A 439 24.52 16.08 8.19
C ALA A 439 25.23 15.69 9.50
N LEU A 440 26.45 16.22 9.75
CA LEU A 440 27.18 16.05 11.01
C LEU A 440 26.42 16.65 12.22
N ILE A 441 25.56 17.63 11.99
CA ILE A 441 24.73 18.24 13.03
C ILE A 441 23.45 17.43 13.29
N GLN A 442 22.86 16.88 12.22
CA GLN A 442 21.53 16.28 12.28
C GLN A 442 21.52 14.75 12.48
N ILE A 443 22.62 14.07 12.15
CA ILE A 443 22.73 12.62 12.28
C ILE A 443 23.68 12.30 13.43
N ASP A 444 23.18 11.61 14.45
CA ASP A 444 23.98 11.09 15.54
C ASP A 444 24.71 9.81 15.09
N LEU A 445 25.81 10.02 14.34
CA LEU A 445 26.61 8.93 13.77
C LEU A 445 27.17 7.96 14.84
N ALA A 446 27.38 8.46 16.07
CA ALA A 446 27.87 7.61 17.17
C ALA A 446 26.81 6.64 17.64
N SER A 447 25.56 7.09 17.76
CA SER A 447 24.44 6.25 18.22
C SER A 447 24.03 5.17 17.22
N ILE A 448 24.21 5.42 15.92
CA ILE A 448 23.84 4.46 14.86
C ILE A 448 24.98 3.53 14.41
N ALA A 449 26.22 3.77 14.84
CA ALA A 449 27.39 2.95 14.53
C ALA A 449 27.65 1.90 15.63
N THR A 450 26.64 1.08 15.94
CA THR A 450 26.65 0.14 17.08
C THR A 450 27.40 -1.16 16.84
N GLY A 451 27.88 -1.37 15.64
CA GLY A 451 28.58 -2.58 15.18
C GLY A 451 27.78 -3.33 14.11
N PRO A 452 28.46 -4.17 13.31
CA PRO A 452 27.83 -4.91 12.22
C PRO A 452 26.71 -5.83 12.72
N GLY A 453 25.57 -5.83 11.99
CA GLY A 453 24.39 -6.65 12.24
C GLY A 453 23.68 -7.02 10.93
N ASN A 454 22.53 -7.67 11.04
CA ASN A 454 21.70 -8.07 9.88
C ASN A 454 20.40 -7.27 9.80
N GLU A 455 20.42 -6.03 10.33
CA GLU A 455 19.23 -5.18 10.29
C GLU A 455 18.90 -4.75 8.86
N THR A 456 17.61 -4.81 8.52
CA THR A 456 17.12 -4.38 7.20
C THR A 456 17.12 -2.86 7.04
N GLY A 457 17.04 -2.12 8.16
CA GLY A 457 17.02 -0.66 8.15
C GLY A 457 15.68 -0.06 7.68
N LEU A 458 14.57 -0.79 7.83
CA LEU A 458 13.24 -0.33 7.44
C LEU A 458 12.46 0.23 8.64
N GLY A 459 11.63 1.24 8.35
CA GLY A 459 10.73 1.85 9.30
C GLY A 459 11.30 3.08 10.02
N PRO A 460 10.46 3.80 10.81
CA PRO A 460 10.81 5.09 11.41
C PRO A 460 11.99 5.05 12.38
N ALA A 461 12.20 3.93 13.07
CA ALA A 461 13.35 3.74 13.97
C ALA A 461 14.70 3.81 13.25
N PHE A 462 14.74 3.58 11.94
CA PHE A 462 15.92 3.61 11.10
C PHE A 462 16.08 4.89 10.26
N ALA A 463 15.34 5.97 10.59
CA ALA A 463 15.38 7.21 9.82
C ALA A 463 16.80 7.79 9.67
N GLN A 464 17.64 7.75 10.72
CA GLN A 464 19.03 8.22 10.67
C GLN A 464 19.93 7.29 9.84
N HIS A 465 19.69 5.98 9.86
CA HIS A 465 20.37 5.02 8.99
C HIS A 465 20.01 5.25 7.51
N SER A 466 18.75 5.58 7.23
CA SER A 466 18.31 5.93 5.87
C SER A 466 18.95 7.23 5.38
N ALA A 467 19.08 8.24 6.26
CA ALA A 467 19.81 9.48 5.96
C ALA A 467 21.29 9.20 5.63
N LEU A 468 21.96 8.39 6.45
CA LEU A 468 23.34 7.94 6.22
C LEU A 468 23.49 7.21 4.88
N ASP A 469 22.51 6.37 4.53
CA ASP A 469 22.51 5.62 3.28
C ASP A 469 22.54 6.53 2.04
N TRP A 470 21.65 7.54 1.99
CA TRP A 470 21.62 8.52 0.89
C TRP A 470 22.93 9.30 0.77
N ILE A 471 23.60 9.60 1.89
CA ILE A 471 24.89 10.26 1.89
C ILE A 471 25.98 9.34 1.33
N LEU A 472 26.11 8.13 1.88
CA LEU A 472 27.13 7.17 1.47
C LEU A 472 27.02 6.75 0.00
N GLN A 473 25.79 6.65 -0.52
CA GLN A 473 25.54 6.25 -1.90
C GLN A 473 26.25 7.17 -2.91
N GLU A 474 26.34 8.46 -2.61
CA GLU A 474 26.90 9.48 -3.52
C GLU A 474 28.38 9.79 -3.22
N LEU A 475 28.92 9.42 -2.04
CA LEU A 475 30.29 9.75 -1.67
C LEU A 475 31.34 9.14 -2.61
N GLY A 476 31.04 8.06 -3.30
CA GLY A 476 31.94 7.50 -4.33
C GLY A 476 32.34 8.51 -5.41
N ARG A 477 31.57 9.57 -5.63
CA ARG A 477 31.83 10.66 -6.59
C ARG A 477 32.76 11.74 -6.04
N PHE A 478 33.04 11.74 -4.73
CA PHE A 478 33.78 12.79 -4.03
C PHE A 478 34.95 12.20 -3.23
N PRO A 479 36.04 11.77 -3.91
CA PRO A 479 37.16 11.11 -3.27
C PRO A 479 37.74 11.95 -2.11
N GLY A 480 37.93 11.28 -0.96
CA GLY A 480 38.49 11.89 0.25
C GLY A 480 37.47 12.63 1.13
N ASN A 481 36.23 12.82 0.68
CA ASN A 481 35.19 13.49 1.46
C ASN A 481 34.36 12.50 2.30
N GLY A 482 33.88 12.97 3.46
CA GLY A 482 32.91 12.23 4.26
C GLY A 482 33.49 11.08 5.07
N GLU A 483 34.74 11.14 5.50
CA GLU A 483 35.42 10.11 6.32
C GLU A 483 34.58 9.64 7.49
N THR A 484 33.99 10.57 8.25
CA THR A 484 33.18 10.25 9.44
C THR A 484 31.95 9.41 9.09
N PHE A 485 31.32 9.71 7.92
CA PHE A 485 30.17 8.93 7.43
C PHE A 485 30.56 7.54 6.96
N ILE A 486 31.72 7.39 6.30
CA ILE A 486 32.27 6.09 5.91
C ILE A 486 32.58 5.26 7.15
N ALA A 487 33.24 5.84 8.15
CA ALA A 487 33.56 5.17 9.41
C ALA A 487 32.28 4.71 10.14
N ALA A 488 31.25 5.55 10.20
CA ALA A 488 29.97 5.17 10.78
C ALA A 488 29.25 4.10 9.94
N GLY A 489 29.29 4.24 8.61
CA GLY A 489 28.71 3.29 7.68
C GLY A 489 29.29 1.89 7.83
N LEU A 490 30.63 1.76 7.92
CA LEU A 490 31.32 0.48 8.12
C LEU A 490 30.95 -0.22 9.45
N ARG A 491 30.47 0.54 10.43
CA ARG A 491 30.08 0.06 11.77
C ARG A 491 28.57 0.02 11.98
N SER A 492 27.78 0.29 10.95
CA SER A 492 26.31 0.29 11.07
C SER A 492 25.76 -1.15 11.23
N PRO A 493 24.73 -1.38 12.07
CA PRO A 493 24.01 -2.64 12.11
C PRO A 493 23.24 -2.93 10.81
N VAL A 494 22.91 -1.87 10.03
CA VAL A 494 22.19 -1.97 8.75
C VAL A 494 23.15 -2.37 7.62
N ILE A 495 22.91 -3.53 7.00
CA ILE A 495 23.79 -4.08 5.95
C ILE A 495 23.95 -3.13 4.76
N ARG A 496 22.89 -2.39 4.39
CA ARG A 496 22.91 -1.46 3.26
C ARG A 496 23.89 -0.30 3.50
N ASN A 497 23.93 0.28 4.71
CA ASN A 497 24.89 1.33 5.05
C ASN A 497 26.34 0.81 4.90
N ARG A 498 26.65 -0.40 5.40
CA ARG A 498 27.99 -0.98 5.27
C ARG A 498 28.35 -1.24 3.81
N SER A 499 27.38 -1.75 3.03
CA SER A 499 27.56 -1.99 1.59
C SER A 499 27.86 -0.69 0.82
N MET A 500 27.18 0.43 1.15
CA MET A 500 27.40 1.72 0.52
C MET A 500 28.73 2.36 0.94
N ALA A 501 29.15 2.22 2.20
CA ALA A 501 30.47 2.66 2.66
C ALA A 501 31.59 1.92 1.91
N VAL A 502 31.48 0.60 1.75
CA VAL A 502 32.43 -0.21 0.95
C VAL A 502 32.44 0.24 -0.51
N ARG A 503 31.27 0.49 -1.09
CA ARG A 503 31.13 0.97 -2.48
C ARG A 503 31.81 2.34 -2.67
N ALA A 504 31.69 3.25 -1.71
CA ALA A 504 32.34 4.55 -1.77
C ALA A 504 33.88 4.40 -1.78
N LEU A 505 34.44 3.58 -0.87
CA LEU A 505 35.86 3.29 -0.84
C LEU A 505 36.36 2.59 -2.11
N GLN A 506 35.56 1.70 -2.68
CA GLN A 506 35.85 1.00 -3.93
C GLN A 506 35.95 1.94 -5.14
N ALA A 507 35.15 3.01 -5.14
CA ALA A 507 35.15 4.01 -6.21
C ALA A 507 36.35 4.96 -6.16
N TRP A 508 37.07 5.02 -5.04
CA TRP A 508 38.19 5.91 -4.84
C TRP A 508 39.53 5.23 -5.10
N GLU A 509 40.47 5.96 -5.70
CA GLU A 509 41.85 5.53 -5.69
C GLU A 509 42.39 5.47 -4.26
N ARG A 510 43.28 4.50 -3.98
CA ARG A 510 43.85 4.27 -2.64
C ARG A 510 44.47 5.52 -2.03
N SER A 511 45.07 6.36 -2.85
CA SER A 511 45.70 7.63 -2.45
C SER A 511 44.70 8.67 -1.92
N ALA A 512 43.42 8.53 -2.28
CA ALA A 512 42.33 9.40 -1.83
C ALA A 512 41.62 8.86 -0.58
N TRP A 513 42.01 7.69 -0.09
CA TRP A 513 41.39 7.14 1.12
C TRP A 513 41.77 7.98 2.35
N PRO A 514 40.84 8.23 3.28
CA PRO A 514 41.18 8.80 4.57
C PRO A 514 42.23 7.98 5.31
N PRO A 515 43.11 8.60 6.12
CA PRO A 515 44.19 7.90 6.78
C PRO A 515 43.79 6.66 7.60
N GLU A 516 42.64 6.74 8.25
CA GLU A 516 42.10 5.67 9.09
C GLU A 516 41.25 4.62 8.32
N ALA A 517 40.92 4.90 7.07
CA ALA A 517 39.95 4.06 6.32
C ALA A 517 40.42 2.62 6.16
N LEU A 518 41.75 2.38 6.00
CA LEU A 518 42.32 1.03 5.88
C LEU A 518 42.14 0.24 7.19
N ALA A 519 42.43 0.87 8.32
CA ALA A 519 42.29 0.23 9.63
C ALA A 519 40.82 -0.07 9.94
N GLN A 520 39.94 0.91 9.64
CA GLN A 520 38.49 0.77 9.82
C GLN A 520 37.92 -0.35 8.94
N LEU A 521 38.31 -0.41 7.66
CA LEU A 521 37.89 -1.47 6.74
C LEU A 521 38.41 -2.84 7.17
N THR A 522 39.68 -2.91 7.66
CA THR A 522 40.24 -4.15 8.18
C THR A 522 39.48 -4.67 9.38
N GLN A 523 39.09 -3.79 10.29
CA GLN A 523 38.26 -4.17 11.43
C GLN A 523 36.85 -4.57 10.98
N ALA A 524 36.21 -3.79 10.10
CA ALA A 524 34.87 -4.11 9.55
C ALA A 524 34.87 -5.47 8.85
N HIS A 525 35.93 -5.81 8.08
CA HIS A 525 36.05 -7.10 7.41
C HIS A 525 36.10 -8.29 8.41
N ARG A 526 36.73 -8.11 9.56
CA ARG A 526 36.79 -9.17 10.61
C ARG A 526 35.41 -9.38 11.25
N ASP A 527 34.68 -8.31 11.43
CA ASP A 527 33.42 -8.31 12.19
C ASP A 527 32.19 -8.50 11.29
N GLU A 528 32.34 -8.49 9.94
CA GLU A 528 31.22 -8.55 8.99
C GLU A 528 30.53 -9.91 9.01
N PRO A 529 29.23 -9.97 9.37
CA PRO A 529 28.46 -11.22 9.39
C PRO A 529 28.06 -11.71 7.99
N ALA A 530 27.83 -10.79 7.03
CA ALA A 530 27.38 -11.13 5.68
C ALA A 530 28.56 -11.58 4.81
N ALA A 531 28.52 -12.82 4.33
CA ALA A 531 29.63 -13.45 3.60
C ALA A 531 30.02 -12.66 2.33
N ASP A 532 29.05 -12.28 1.50
CA ASP A 532 29.27 -11.55 0.26
C ASP A 532 29.90 -10.16 0.48
N LEU A 533 29.45 -9.46 1.54
CA LEU A 533 30.02 -8.16 1.87
C LEU A 533 31.43 -8.28 2.44
N ARG A 534 31.68 -9.29 3.26
CA ARG A 534 33.01 -9.61 3.79
C ARG A 534 34.02 -9.93 2.67
N GLU A 535 33.61 -10.71 1.65
CA GLU A 535 34.42 -10.97 0.47
C GLU A 535 34.79 -9.68 -0.27
N ARG A 536 33.80 -8.80 -0.50
CA ARG A 536 34.02 -7.49 -1.13
C ARG A 536 34.98 -6.60 -0.32
N MET A 537 34.84 -6.58 1.01
CA MET A 537 35.81 -5.88 1.89
C MET A 537 37.22 -6.48 1.76
N GLY A 538 37.33 -7.81 1.75
CA GLY A 538 38.59 -8.52 1.59
C GLY A 538 39.29 -8.17 0.28
N ALA A 539 38.58 -8.10 -0.82
CA ALA A 539 39.14 -7.71 -2.13
C ALA A 539 39.71 -6.27 -2.14
N LEU A 540 39.22 -5.38 -1.28
CA LEU A 540 39.78 -4.03 -1.13
C LEU A 540 40.99 -3.95 -0.20
N LEU A 541 41.30 -4.98 0.57
CA LEU A 541 42.42 -5.00 1.49
C LEU A 541 43.74 -5.53 0.81
N VAL A 542 43.60 -6.14 -0.35
CA VAL A 542 44.71 -6.61 -1.20
C VAL A 542 45.17 -5.47 -2.10
#